data_434031f85dfd428415b4ddcee79df0be
#
_entry.id   434031f85dfd428415b4ddcee79df0be
#
_cell.length_a   1.000
_cell.length_b   1.000
_cell.length_c   1.000
_cell.angle_alpha   90.00
_cell.angle_beta   90.00
_cell.angle_gamma   90.00
#
_symmetry.space_group_name_H-M   'P 1'
#
loop_
_entity.id
_entity.type
_entity.pdbx_description
1 polymer ?
#
loop_
_entity_poly.entity_id
_entity_poly.type
_entity_poly.pdbx_seq_one_letter_code
_entity_poly.pdbx_strand_id
1 'polypeptide(L)'
;AFEEYGMRDAEIAARYYQKLKAFAETHTDSSSVPATASGLAVRILLSQLEQQGTSFHETFGFEERTGVYWNNVKGSVVTRKSTVPTEMRSITEPFVSKCYHGGRNECYTFGPTPVSVWNDFDLAGAYTTGLVDLRPIDYDNFWYTKDERAFVGHVVGFALVDFEFPADTKFPCLPVEGSNGGLFYPLSGRSYCTAPEIEVALGMNCSLNILHGVIIPWCDAEDGGDSRIFEEFT
;
A
#
# COMPACT_ATOMS: atom_id res chain seq x y z
N ALA A 1 38.20 9.69 25.35
CA ALA A 1 37.25 8.56 25.06
C ALA A 1 35.80 9.03 24.86
N PHE A 2 35.18 9.69 25.89
CA PHE A 2 33.74 10.07 25.75
C PHE A 2 33.56 11.26 24.78
N GLU A 3 34.37 12.30 24.86
CA GLU A 3 34.35 13.43 23.90
C GLU A 3 34.67 12.97 22.48
N GLU A 4 35.63 12.09 22.30
CA GLU A 4 36.01 11.53 21.02
C GLU A 4 34.87 10.71 20.40
N TYR A 5 34.15 9.95 21.23
CA TYR A 5 32.95 9.21 20.80
C TYR A 5 31.84 10.17 20.34
N GLY A 6 31.52 11.19 21.14
CA GLY A 6 30.52 12.19 20.79
C GLY A 6 30.84 12.98 19.53
N MET A 7 32.11 13.34 19.33
CA MET A 7 32.56 14.00 18.11
C MET A 7 32.41 13.10 16.87
N ARG A 8 32.72 11.81 17.01
CA ARG A 8 32.60 10.85 15.93
C ARG A 8 31.14 10.62 15.53
N ASP A 9 30.22 10.54 16.49
CA ASP A 9 28.78 10.43 16.21
C ASP A 9 28.25 11.67 15.47
N ALA A 10 28.66 12.87 15.89
CA ALA A 10 28.29 14.11 15.21
C ALA A 10 28.86 14.16 13.77
N GLU A 11 30.09 13.70 13.55
CA GLU A 11 30.68 13.61 12.22
C GLU A 11 29.94 12.62 11.32
N ILE A 12 29.58 11.45 11.85
CA ILE A 12 28.80 10.44 11.11
C ILE A 12 27.45 11.03 10.69
N ALA A 13 26.73 11.66 11.61
CA ALA A 13 25.45 12.30 11.34
C ALA A 13 25.57 13.40 10.26
N ALA A 14 26.59 14.25 10.35
CA ALA A 14 26.83 15.31 9.36
C ALA A 14 27.14 14.74 7.96
N ARG A 15 28.00 13.72 7.89
CA ARG A 15 28.35 13.05 6.62
C ARG A 15 27.14 12.32 6.02
N TYR A 16 26.31 11.69 6.86
CA TYR A 16 25.10 11.03 6.43
C TYR A 16 24.08 12.04 5.87
N TYR A 17 23.89 13.17 6.57
CA TYR A 17 23.04 14.25 6.07
C TYR A 17 23.51 14.79 4.71
N GLN A 18 24.81 14.97 4.51
CA GLN A 18 25.36 15.41 3.22
C GLN A 18 25.07 14.41 2.09
N LYS A 19 25.16 13.10 2.38
CA LYS A 19 24.79 12.07 1.42
C LYS A 19 23.31 12.09 1.08
N LEU A 20 22.44 12.23 2.09
CA LEU A 20 21.00 12.35 1.87
C LEU A 20 20.64 13.61 1.06
N LYS A 21 21.34 14.71 1.32
CA LYS A 21 21.16 15.95 0.58
C LYS A 21 21.54 15.77 -0.89
N ALA A 22 22.71 15.22 -1.18
CA ALA A 22 23.15 14.93 -2.54
C ALA A 22 22.18 13.95 -3.26
N PHE A 23 21.68 12.95 -2.55
CA PHE A 23 20.67 12.03 -3.07
C PHE A 23 19.34 12.76 -3.39
N ALA A 24 18.87 13.63 -2.50
CA ALA A 24 17.68 14.44 -2.73
C ALA A 24 17.84 15.37 -3.97
N GLU A 25 18.99 16.02 -4.11
CA GLU A 25 19.32 16.89 -5.24
C GLU A 25 19.38 16.14 -6.57
N THR A 26 19.73 14.85 -6.56
CA THR A 26 19.78 14.01 -7.77
C THR A 26 18.37 13.59 -8.23
N HIS A 27 17.45 13.37 -7.29
CA HIS A 27 16.13 12.79 -7.58
C HIS A 27 14.96 13.78 -7.45
N THR A 28 15.23 15.03 -7.07
CA THR A 28 14.22 16.08 -6.93
C THR A 28 14.82 17.45 -7.28
N ASP A 29 13.98 18.43 -7.59
CA ASP A 29 14.40 19.80 -7.84
C ASP A 29 14.69 20.60 -6.54
N SER A 30 14.92 19.91 -5.42
CA SER A 30 15.08 20.53 -4.10
C SER A 30 16.31 20.02 -3.36
N SER A 31 17.13 20.95 -2.85
CA SER A 31 18.27 20.64 -1.99
C SER A 31 17.90 20.43 -0.51
N SER A 32 16.63 20.61 -0.13
CA SER A 32 16.18 20.41 1.24
C SER A 32 15.87 18.93 1.51
N VAL A 33 16.36 18.40 2.63
CA VAL A 33 16.09 17.03 3.07
C VAL A 33 14.94 17.06 4.09
N PRO A 34 13.84 16.31 3.86
CA PRO A 34 12.80 16.17 4.87
C PRO A 34 13.30 15.51 6.14
N ALA A 35 12.61 15.74 7.26
CA ALA A 35 13.00 15.20 8.56
C ALA A 35 12.86 13.66 8.67
N THR A 36 12.14 13.03 7.74
CA THR A 36 11.90 11.57 7.73
C THR A 36 12.22 10.97 6.37
N ALA A 37 12.63 9.70 6.35
CA ALA A 37 12.86 8.95 5.11
C ALA A 37 11.59 8.85 4.25
N SER A 38 10.43 8.61 4.88
CA SER A 38 9.14 8.60 4.18
C SER A 38 8.80 9.95 3.54
N GLY A 39 9.11 11.06 4.20
CA GLY A 39 8.95 12.39 3.60
C GLY A 39 9.84 12.61 2.38
N LEU A 40 11.05 12.04 2.38
CA LEU A 40 11.94 12.07 1.21
C LEU A 40 11.39 11.21 0.08
N ALA A 41 10.94 9.99 0.38
CA ALA A 41 10.33 9.09 -0.62
C ALA A 41 9.10 9.72 -1.29
N VAL A 42 8.19 10.33 -0.51
CA VAL A 42 7.03 11.05 -1.07
C VAL A 42 7.47 12.20 -1.98
N ARG A 43 8.49 12.97 -1.60
CA ARG A 43 8.99 14.06 -2.44
C ARG A 43 9.57 13.57 -3.76
N ILE A 44 10.33 12.46 -3.74
CA ILE A 44 10.85 11.82 -4.95
C ILE A 44 9.69 11.38 -5.84
N LEU A 45 8.69 10.70 -5.29
CA LEU A 45 7.49 10.29 -6.02
C LEU A 45 6.79 11.48 -6.70
N LEU A 46 6.56 12.57 -5.97
CA LEU A 46 5.93 13.77 -6.53
C LEU A 46 6.74 14.37 -7.68
N SER A 47 8.07 14.44 -7.54
CA SER A 47 8.96 14.93 -8.60
C SER A 47 8.91 14.04 -9.84
N GLN A 48 8.85 12.73 -9.67
CA GLN A 48 8.73 11.77 -10.79
C GLN A 48 7.39 11.89 -11.51
N LEU A 49 6.27 12.00 -10.77
CA LEU A 49 4.96 12.22 -11.37
C LEU A 49 4.92 13.50 -12.23
N GLU A 50 5.52 14.60 -11.73
CA GLU A 50 5.64 15.85 -12.50
C GLU A 50 6.47 15.64 -13.77
N GLN A 51 7.58 14.89 -13.71
CA GLN A 51 8.41 14.58 -14.89
C GLN A 51 7.67 13.69 -15.91
N GLN A 52 6.78 12.81 -15.44
CA GLN A 52 5.89 12.00 -16.28
C GLN A 52 4.70 12.78 -16.84
N GLY A 53 4.55 14.06 -16.46
CA GLY A 53 3.45 14.92 -16.93
C GLY A 53 2.11 14.67 -16.25
N THR A 54 2.11 13.98 -15.10
CA THR A 54 0.92 13.74 -14.27
C THR A 54 1.04 14.39 -12.91
N SER A 55 -0.01 14.39 -12.13
CA SER A 55 -0.03 14.93 -10.78
C SER A 55 -0.45 13.88 -9.75
N PHE A 56 -0.07 14.09 -8.49
CA PHE A 56 -0.53 13.26 -7.38
C PHE A 56 -2.07 13.15 -7.34
N HIS A 57 -2.77 14.25 -7.64
CA HIS A 57 -4.23 14.27 -7.64
C HIS A 57 -4.82 13.35 -8.70
N GLU A 58 -4.32 13.43 -9.93
CA GLU A 58 -4.77 12.58 -11.05
C GLU A 58 -4.43 11.11 -10.79
N THR A 59 -3.18 10.83 -10.43
CA THR A 59 -2.71 9.44 -10.22
C THR A 59 -3.45 8.71 -9.10
N PHE A 60 -3.78 9.42 -8.00
CA PHE A 60 -4.36 8.81 -6.81
C PHE A 60 -5.83 9.17 -6.55
N GLY A 61 -6.52 9.76 -7.52
CA GLY A 61 -7.95 10.06 -7.43
C GLY A 61 -8.28 11.08 -6.32
N PHE A 62 -7.55 12.18 -6.28
CA PHE A 62 -7.83 13.32 -5.40
C PHE A 62 -8.21 14.55 -6.21
N GLU A 63 -8.91 15.48 -5.57
CA GLU A 63 -9.24 16.79 -6.11
C GLU A 63 -8.99 17.90 -5.08
N GLU A 64 -8.72 19.12 -5.56
CA GLU A 64 -8.68 20.29 -4.71
C GLU A 64 -10.08 20.88 -4.51
N ARG A 65 -10.53 20.97 -3.27
CA ARG A 65 -11.74 21.71 -2.89
C ARG A 65 -11.39 22.97 -2.14
N THR A 66 -12.03 24.05 -2.55
CA THR A 66 -11.94 25.35 -1.87
C THR A 66 -13.11 25.47 -0.90
N GLY A 67 -12.79 25.47 0.39
CA GLY A 67 -13.77 25.67 1.46
C GLY A 67 -13.64 27.07 2.09
N VAL A 68 -14.74 27.57 2.59
CA VAL A 68 -14.83 28.86 3.31
C VAL A 68 -15.08 28.56 4.78
N TYR A 69 -14.16 28.98 5.65
CA TYR A 69 -14.18 28.68 7.07
C TYR A 69 -14.07 29.95 7.91
N TRP A 70 -14.73 29.96 9.06
CA TRP A 70 -14.52 31.01 10.06
C TRP A 70 -13.23 30.70 10.84
N ASN A 71 -12.31 31.67 10.83
CA ASN A 71 -11.08 31.59 11.62
C ASN A 71 -11.24 32.31 12.94
N ASN A 72 -11.38 31.59 14.04
CA ASN A 72 -11.55 32.12 15.38
C ASN A 72 -10.40 33.02 15.86
N VAL A 73 -9.18 32.76 15.41
CA VAL A 73 -7.99 33.54 15.80
C VAL A 73 -7.97 34.89 15.07
N LYS A 74 -8.32 34.89 13.77
CA LYS A 74 -8.33 36.11 12.95
C LYS A 74 -9.66 36.88 13.04
N GLY A 75 -10.72 36.29 13.60
CA GLY A 75 -12.06 36.87 13.64
C GLY A 75 -12.64 37.17 12.25
N SER A 76 -12.26 36.40 11.24
CA SER A 76 -12.65 36.62 9.84
C SER A 76 -12.87 35.33 9.09
N VAL A 77 -13.60 35.41 8.00
CA VAL A 77 -13.76 34.30 7.05
C VAL A 77 -12.47 34.14 6.25
N VAL A 78 -12.00 32.92 6.18
CA VAL A 78 -10.82 32.56 5.39
C VAL A 78 -11.16 31.48 4.38
N THR A 79 -10.57 31.57 3.22
CA THR A 79 -10.66 30.55 2.19
C THR A 79 -9.47 29.58 2.34
N ARG A 80 -9.75 28.29 2.37
CA ARG A 80 -8.72 27.24 2.46
C ARG A 80 -8.94 26.20 1.37
N LYS A 81 -7.89 25.91 0.66
CA LYS A 81 -7.83 24.74 -0.22
C LYS A 81 -7.54 23.47 0.61
N SER A 82 -8.23 22.40 0.32
CA SER A 82 -7.99 21.07 0.90
C SER A 82 -8.02 20.04 -0.21
N THR A 83 -7.11 19.07 -0.13
CA THR A 83 -7.12 17.88 -0.98
C THR A 83 -8.13 16.89 -0.41
N VAL A 84 -9.08 16.46 -1.22
CA VAL A 84 -10.11 15.48 -0.85
C VAL A 84 -10.15 14.38 -1.91
N PRO A 85 -10.55 13.15 -1.54
CA PRO A 85 -10.79 12.11 -2.53
C PRO A 85 -11.86 12.56 -3.53
N THR A 86 -11.74 12.13 -4.79
CA THR A 86 -12.81 12.28 -5.79
C THR A 86 -14.07 11.56 -5.34
N GLU A 87 -15.22 11.90 -5.91
CA GLU A 87 -16.48 11.25 -5.56
C GLU A 87 -16.42 9.75 -5.79
N MET A 88 -15.89 9.31 -6.93
CA MET A 88 -15.79 7.89 -7.27
C MET A 88 -14.86 7.12 -6.35
N ARG A 89 -13.71 7.67 -5.99
CA ARG A 89 -12.84 7.11 -4.97
C ARG A 89 -13.55 7.01 -3.61
N SER A 90 -14.29 8.04 -3.22
CA SER A 90 -15.02 8.08 -1.94
C SER A 90 -16.10 7.01 -1.82
N ILE A 91 -16.66 6.53 -2.93
CA ILE A 91 -17.65 5.44 -2.96
C ILE A 91 -16.99 4.10 -2.61
N THR A 92 -15.79 3.85 -3.16
CA THR A 92 -15.11 2.55 -3.01
C THR A 92 -14.20 2.47 -1.79
N GLU A 93 -13.56 3.56 -1.40
CA GLU A 93 -12.51 3.60 -0.38
C GLU A 93 -12.91 3.03 1.00
N PRO A 94 -14.13 3.26 1.54
CA PRO A 94 -14.53 2.67 2.83
C PRO A 94 -14.60 1.14 2.81
N PHE A 95 -14.86 0.54 1.65
CA PHE A 95 -14.85 -0.91 1.47
C PHE A 95 -13.43 -1.42 1.24
N VAL A 96 -12.69 -0.80 0.33
CA VAL A 96 -11.30 -1.14 -0.01
C VAL A 96 -10.41 -1.10 1.22
N SER A 97 -10.57 -0.09 2.08
CA SER A 97 -9.79 0.05 3.32
C SER A 97 -9.98 -1.13 4.30
N LYS A 98 -11.12 -1.82 4.26
CA LYS A 98 -11.33 -3.04 5.06
C LYS A 98 -10.58 -4.25 4.53
N CYS A 99 -10.21 -4.24 3.25
CA CYS A 99 -9.43 -5.30 2.63
C CYS A 99 -7.92 -5.12 2.79
N TYR A 100 -7.48 -4.00 3.41
CA TYR A 100 -6.08 -3.77 3.72
C TYR A 100 -5.71 -4.48 5.02
N HIS A 101 -4.70 -5.32 4.95
CA HIS A 101 -4.14 -6.03 6.09
C HIS A 101 -2.64 -5.81 6.18
N GLY A 102 -2.11 -5.80 7.41
CA GLY A 102 -0.66 -5.82 7.64
C GLY A 102 -0.04 -7.16 7.27
N GLY A 103 1.28 -7.23 7.28
CA GLY A 103 2.01 -8.47 7.05
C GLY A 103 1.58 -9.58 8.02
N ARG A 104 1.55 -10.82 7.52
CA ARG A 104 1.20 -12.00 8.30
C ARG A 104 2.32 -12.31 9.29
N ASN A 105 2.01 -12.30 10.59
CA ASN A 105 2.91 -12.69 11.66
C ASN A 105 2.30 -13.87 12.41
N GLU A 106 2.88 -15.05 12.26
CA GLU A 106 2.42 -16.27 12.92
C GLU A 106 3.58 -17.06 13.49
N CYS A 107 3.33 -17.74 14.61
CA CYS A 107 4.23 -18.71 15.19
C CYS A 107 3.69 -20.12 14.90
N TYR A 108 4.37 -20.87 14.04
CA TYR A 108 3.95 -22.23 13.67
C TYR A 108 4.48 -23.32 14.62
N THR A 109 5.40 -22.95 15.52
CA THR A 109 5.98 -23.88 16.50
C THR A 109 5.91 -23.26 17.88
N PHE A 110 5.31 -23.98 18.81
CA PHE A 110 5.18 -23.54 20.20
C PHE A 110 6.11 -24.34 21.11
N GLY A 111 6.80 -23.66 22.02
CA GLY A 111 7.71 -24.24 23.00
C GLY A 111 9.19 -24.11 22.61
N PRO A 112 10.08 -24.80 23.36
CA PRO A 112 11.52 -24.75 23.10
C PRO A 112 11.85 -25.34 21.73
N THR A 113 12.67 -24.64 20.97
CA THR A 113 13.15 -25.14 19.69
C THR A 113 14.13 -26.30 19.89
N PRO A 114 14.08 -27.38 19.09
CA PRO A 114 15.07 -28.45 19.15
C PRO A 114 16.46 -27.91 18.80
N VAL A 115 17.49 -28.55 19.36
CA VAL A 115 18.87 -28.24 18.98
C VAL A 115 19.08 -28.68 17.54
N SER A 116 19.18 -27.71 16.64
CA SER A 116 19.24 -27.91 15.19
C SER A 116 19.93 -26.71 14.54
N VAL A 117 20.26 -26.85 13.25
CA VAL A 117 20.67 -25.69 12.44
C VAL A 117 19.39 -24.94 12.04
N TRP A 118 19.33 -23.68 12.43
CA TRP A 118 18.25 -22.78 12.05
C TRP A 118 18.76 -21.79 11.02
N ASN A 119 17.99 -21.56 9.98
CA ASN A 119 18.29 -20.56 8.97
C ASN A 119 17.22 -19.46 9.04
N ASP A 120 17.66 -18.23 9.01
CA ASP A 120 16.80 -17.05 8.86
C ASP A 120 16.80 -16.63 7.39
N PHE A 121 15.63 -16.43 6.82
CA PHE A 121 15.44 -16.01 5.44
C PHE A 121 14.64 -14.72 5.43
N ASP A 122 15.16 -13.72 4.73
CA ASP A 122 14.49 -12.48 4.48
C ASP A 122 14.32 -12.25 2.97
N LEU A 123 13.17 -11.70 2.58
CA LEU A 123 12.91 -11.31 1.20
C LEU A 123 13.27 -9.83 1.03
N ALA A 124 14.47 -9.59 0.51
CA ALA A 124 14.95 -8.23 0.27
C ALA A 124 13.99 -7.46 -0.66
N GLY A 125 13.56 -6.28 -0.23
CA GLY A 125 12.72 -5.40 -1.04
C GLY A 125 11.31 -5.94 -1.34
N ALA A 126 10.73 -6.80 -0.48
CA ALA A 126 9.42 -7.41 -0.72
C ALA A 126 8.32 -6.39 -1.08
N TYR A 127 8.23 -5.30 -0.33
CA TYR A 127 7.23 -4.25 -0.59
C TYR A 127 7.53 -3.44 -1.86
N THR A 128 8.80 -3.10 -2.10
CA THR A 128 9.20 -2.39 -3.32
C THR A 128 8.95 -3.25 -4.55
N THR A 129 9.23 -4.54 -4.51
CA THR A 129 8.92 -5.48 -5.59
C THR A 129 7.42 -5.50 -5.91
N GLY A 130 6.56 -5.51 -4.88
CA GLY A 130 5.10 -5.43 -5.08
C GLY A 130 4.63 -4.09 -5.63
N LEU A 131 5.35 -3.00 -5.37
CA LEU A 131 4.99 -1.67 -5.88
C LEU A 131 5.33 -1.47 -7.36
N VAL A 132 6.35 -2.17 -7.89
CA VAL A 132 6.81 -2.00 -9.28
C VAL A 132 5.72 -2.24 -10.32
N ASP A 133 4.85 -3.22 -10.05
CA ASP A 133 3.79 -3.59 -10.99
C ASP A 133 2.53 -2.71 -10.87
N LEU A 134 2.52 -1.73 -9.96
CA LEU A 134 1.38 -0.85 -9.80
C LEU A 134 1.32 0.19 -10.93
N ARG A 135 0.14 0.25 -11.55
CA ARG A 135 -0.22 1.22 -12.60
C ARG A 135 -1.27 2.18 -12.05
N PRO A 136 -1.51 3.31 -12.71
CA PRO A 136 -2.68 4.13 -12.44
C PRO A 136 -3.96 3.31 -12.55
N ILE A 137 -4.92 3.56 -11.67
CA ILE A 137 -6.21 2.87 -11.65
C ILE A 137 -7.32 3.81 -12.11
N ASP A 138 -8.26 3.25 -12.86
CA ASP A 138 -9.41 3.97 -13.39
C ASP A 138 -10.56 3.93 -12.38
N TYR A 139 -10.62 4.96 -11.53
CA TYR A 139 -11.65 5.08 -10.52
C TYR A 139 -13.06 5.31 -11.10
N ASP A 140 -13.17 5.78 -12.33
CA ASP A 140 -14.45 6.12 -12.94
C ASP A 140 -15.16 4.90 -13.54
N ASN A 141 -14.40 3.86 -13.87
CA ASN A 141 -14.92 2.64 -14.51
C ASN A 141 -14.89 1.40 -13.60
N PHE A 142 -14.90 1.56 -12.29
CA PHE A 142 -15.04 0.41 -11.39
C PHE A 142 -16.42 -0.26 -11.55
N TRP A 143 -16.46 -1.58 -11.27
CA TRP A 143 -17.72 -2.33 -11.28
C TRP A 143 -17.82 -3.33 -10.14
N TYR A 144 -19.06 -3.66 -9.79
CA TYR A 144 -19.35 -4.67 -8.79
C TYR A 144 -19.53 -6.04 -9.43
N THR A 145 -19.01 -7.08 -8.78
CA THR A 145 -19.14 -8.46 -9.25
C THR A 145 -19.22 -9.45 -8.08
N LYS A 146 -19.84 -10.60 -8.35
CA LYS A 146 -19.81 -11.78 -7.49
C LYS A 146 -19.18 -12.99 -8.19
N ASP A 147 -18.65 -12.81 -9.39
CA ASP A 147 -17.93 -13.86 -10.12
C ASP A 147 -16.47 -13.90 -9.62
N GLU A 148 -16.09 -15.02 -9.01
CA GLU A 148 -14.74 -15.26 -8.51
C GLU A 148 -13.66 -15.17 -9.59
N ARG A 149 -14.03 -15.49 -10.87
CA ARG A 149 -13.10 -15.43 -12.00
C ARG A 149 -12.64 -14.01 -12.32
N ALA A 150 -13.43 -13.01 -11.96
CA ALA A 150 -13.07 -11.62 -12.18
C ALA A 150 -11.90 -11.17 -11.28
N PHE A 151 -11.54 -11.94 -10.25
CA PHE A 151 -10.45 -11.65 -9.33
C PHE A 151 -9.15 -12.38 -9.65
N VAL A 152 -9.09 -13.13 -10.76
CA VAL A 152 -7.92 -13.90 -11.17
C VAL A 152 -7.11 -13.11 -12.19
N GLY A 153 -5.78 -13.16 -12.06
CA GLY A 153 -4.85 -12.45 -12.90
C GLY A 153 -4.39 -11.09 -12.32
N HIS A 154 -3.80 -10.25 -13.17
CA HIS A 154 -3.28 -8.94 -12.76
C HIS A 154 -4.41 -7.88 -12.69
N VAL A 155 -5.24 -7.98 -11.67
CA VAL A 155 -6.40 -7.10 -11.44
C VAL A 155 -6.36 -6.42 -10.08
N VAL A 156 -6.87 -5.21 -10.00
CA VAL A 156 -7.14 -4.52 -8.72
C VAL A 156 -8.56 -4.87 -8.29
N GLY A 157 -8.67 -5.79 -7.35
CA GLY A 157 -9.96 -6.27 -6.88
C GLY A 157 -10.00 -6.42 -5.36
N PHE A 158 -11.17 -6.18 -4.80
CA PHE A 158 -11.43 -6.24 -3.37
C PHE A 158 -12.76 -6.93 -3.13
N ALA A 159 -12.83 -7.84 -2.18
CA ALA A 159 -14.06 -8.57 -1.91
C ALA A 159 -14.29 -8.88 -0.44
N LEU A 160 -15.58 -8.99 -0.08
CA LEU A 160 -16.05 -9.65 1.12
C LEU A 160 -16.51 -11.03 0.71
N VAL A 161 -15.92 -12.07 1.30
CA VAL A 161 -16.17 -13.47 0.94
C VAL A 161 -16.52 -14.31 2.16
N ASP A 162 -17.42 -15.29 1.99
CA ASP A 162 -17.47 -16.46 2.84
C ASP A 162 -16.60 -17.54 2.20
N PHE A 163 -15.79 -18.23 2.99
CA PHE A 163 -14.82 -19.18 2.47
C PHE A 163 -14.70 -20.46 3.31
N GLU A 164 -14.29 -21.54 2.63
CA GLU A 164 -13.99 -22.82 3.26
C GLU A 164 -12.82 -23.50 2.51
N PHE A 165 -11.70 -23.70 3.20
CA PHE A 165 -10.56 -24.46 2.70
C PHE A 165 -10.73 -25.95 2.97
N PRO A 166 -10.10 -26.84 2.16
CA PRO A 166 -9.99 -28.27 2.47
C PRO A 166 -9.42 -28.50 3.87
N ALA A 167 -9.92 -29.53 4.56
CA ALA A 167 -9.57 -29.80 5.96
C ALA A 167 -8.08 -30.10 6.18
N ASP A 168 -7.35 -30.49 5.15
CA ASP A 168 -5.90 -30.77 5.16
C ASP A 168 -5.02 -29.56 4.79
N THR A 169 -5.64 -28.39 4.55
CA THR A 169 -4.90 -27.15 4.25
C THR A 169 -4.10 -26.71 5.46
N LYS A 170 -2.76 -26.66 5.32
CA LYS A 170 -1.85 -26.32 6.43
C LYS A 170 -1.73 -24.80 6.69
N PHE A 171 -1.83 -23.97 5.65
CA PHE A 171 -1.57 -22.54 5.72
C PHE A 171 -2.65 -21.76 4.94
N PRO A 172 -3.89 -21.71 5.46
CA PRO A 172 -4.94 -20.91 4.83
C PRO A 172 -4.48 -19.46 4.64
N CYS A 173 -4.84 -18.83 3.52
CA CYS A 173 -4.32 -17.49 3.20
C CYS A 173 -5.29 -16.35 3.52
N LEU A 174 -6.59 -16.64 3.75
CA LEU A 174 -7.57 -15.59 3.96
C LEU A 174 -7.65 -15.17 5.43
N PRO A 175 -7.46 -13.88 5.73
CA PRO A 175 -7.49 -13.37 7.10
C PRO A 175 -8.91 -13.21 7.63
N VAL A 176 -9.08 -13.45 8.92
CA VAL A 176 -10.30 -13.11 9.67
C VAL A 176 -9.89 -12.25 10.85
N GLU A 177 -10.56 -11.13 11.04
CA GLU A 177 -10.31 -10.24 12.17
C GLU A 177 -10.98 -10.77 13.44
N GLY A 178 -10.20 -10.94 14.49
CA GLY A 178 -10.68 -11.30 15.80
C GLY A 178 -11.25 -10.12 16.59
N SER A 179 -11.97 -10.41 17.66
CA SER A 179 -12.57 -9.39 18.52
C SER A 179 -11.57 -8.40 19.17
N ASN A 180 -10.31 -8.76 19.19
CA ASN A 180 -9.20 -7.94 19.71
C ASN A 180 -8.45 -7.17 18.61
N GLY A 181 -8.94 -7.18 17.36
CA GLY A 181 -8.28 -6.56 16.20
C GLY A 181 -7.08 -7.34 15.65
N GLY A 182 -6.77 -8.52 16.20
CA GLY A 182 -5.75 -9.40 15.65
C GLY A 182 -6.27 -10.21 14.48
N LEU A 183 -5.40 -10.52 13.52
CA LEU A 183 -5.71 -11.38 12.39
C LEU A 183 -5.37 -12.82 12.70
N PHE A 184 -6.23 -13.74 12.29
CA PHE A 184 -5.98 -15.16 12.27
C PHE A 184 -6.44 -15.77 10.94
N TYR A 185 -5.96 -16.95 10.60
CA TYR A 185 -6.12 -17.57 9.28
C TYR A 185 -6.76 -18.96 9.44
N PRO A 186 -8.09 -19.03 9.62
CA PRO A 186 -8.80 -20.27 9.83
C PRO A 186 -9.09 -21.02 8.52
N LEU A 187 -9.52 -22.27 8.64
CA LEU A 187 -9.98 -23.05 7.48
C LEU A 187 -11.29 -22.54 6.87
N SER A 188 -12.12 -21.85 7.64
CA SER A 188 -13.38 -21.29 7.15
C SER A 188 -13.74 -20.01 7.90
N GLY A 189 -14.49 -19.14 7.24
CA GLY A 189 -14.92 -17.89 7.85
C GLY A 189 -15.40 -16.86 6.85
N ARG A 190 -15.38 -15.61 7.28
CA ARG A 190 -15.69 -14.45 6.46
C ARG A 190 -14.50 -13.51 6.45
N SER A 191 -14.06 -13.10 5.26
CA SER A 191 -12.87 -12.26 5.06
C SER A 191 -13.18 -11.09 4.15
N TYR A 192 -12.60 -9.94 4.49
CA TYR A 192 -12.33 -8.88 3.53
C TYR A 192 -10.96 -9.16 2.93
N CYS A 193 -10.85 -9.27 1.63
CA CYS A 193 -9.63 -9.70 0.96
C CYS A 193 -9.43 -9.03 -0.40
N THR A 194 -8.23 -9.14 -0.91
CA THR A 194 -7.80 -8.60 -2.21
C THR A 194 -7.83 -9.66 -3.29
N ALA A 195 -7.78 -9.25 -4.57
CA ALA A 195 -7.76 -10.17 -5.69
C ALA A 195 -6.60 -11.19 -5.64
N PRO A 196 -5.34 -10.81 -5.31
CA PRO A 196 -4.26 -11.78 -5.15
C PRO A 196 -4.52 -12.82 -4.06
N GLU A 197 -5.15 -12.43 -2.95
CA GLU A 197 -5.51 -13.38 -1.88
C GLU A 197 -6.59 -14.36 -2.34
N ILE A 198 -7.57 -13.90 -3.12
CA ILE A 198 -8.60 -14.73 -3.74
C ILE A 198 -7.97 -15.72 -4.72
N GLU A 199 -7.08 -15.27 -5.59
CA GLU A 199 -6.39 -16.12 -6.56
C GLU A 199 -5.59 -17.23 -5.86
N VAL A 200 -4.85 -16.89 -4.82
CA VAL A 200 -4.11 -17.88 -4.00
C VAL A 200 -5.07 -18.84 -3.32
N ALA A 201 -6.19 -18.37 -2.76
CA ALA A 201 -7.20 -19.24 -2.12
C ALA A 201 -7.81 -20.23 -3.11
N LEU A 202 -8.16 -19.78 -4.32
CA LEU A 202 -8.64 -20.64 -5.40
C LEU A 202 -7.61 -21.70 -5.80
N GLY A 203 -6.34 -21.31 -5.90
CA GLY A 203 -5.21 -22.22 -6.15
C GLY A 203 -5.03 -23.29 -5.06
N MET A 204 -5.53 -23.02 -3.86
CA MET A 204 -5.54 -23.96 -2.72
C MET A 204 -6.86 -24.78 -2.65
N ASN A 205 -7.68 -24.77 -3.69
CA ASN A 205 -9.01 -25.40 -3.75
C ASN A 205 -9.99 -24.92 -2.66
N CYS A 206 -9.88 -23.65 -2.27
CA CYS A 206 -10.82 -23.02 -1.37
C CYS A 206 -12.18 -22.83 -2.06
N SER A 207 -13.27 -23.19 -1.38
CA SER A 207 -14.62 -22.82 -1.80
C SER A 207 -14.89 -21.37 -1.41
N LEU A 208 -15.22 -20.53 -2.38
CA LEU A 208 -15.49 -19.11 -2.16
C LEU A 208 -16.93 -18.76 -2.53
N ASN A 209 -17.52 -17.89 -1.73
CA ASN A 209 -18.80 -17.24 -2.04
C ASN A 209 -18.61 -15.72 -1.91
N ILE A 210 -18.54 -15.02 -3.04
CA ILE A 210 -18.40 -13.56 -3.06
C ILE A 210 -19.70 -12.91 -2.63
N LEU A 211 -19.71 -12.30 -1.46
CA LEU A 211 -20.86 -11.56 -0.93
C LEU A 211 -20.96 -10.16 -1.55
N HIS A 212 -19.83 -9.51 -1.65
CA HIS A 212 -19.66 -8.19 -2.27
C HIS A 212 -18.24 -8.09 -2.82
N GLY A 213 -18.12 -7.65 -4.06
CA GLY A 213 -16.83 -7.50 -4.71
C GLY A 213 -16.81 -6.30 -5.64
N VAL A 214 -15.67 -5.63 -5.69
CA VAL A 214 -15.41 -4.50 -6.58
C VAL A 214 -14.11 -4.75 -7.33
N ILE A 215 -14.13 -4.49 -8.63
CA ILE A 215 -12.94 -4.45 -9.49
C ILE A 215 -12.76 -3.01 -9.94
N ILE A 216 -11.52 -2.55 -9.85
CA ILE A 216 -11.11 -1.22 -10.36
C ILE A 216 -10.12 -1.48 -11.49
N PRO A 217 -10.42 -1.12 -12.75
CA PRO A 217 -9.52 -1.42 -13.84
C PRO A 217 -8.24 -0.58 -13.77
N TRP A 218 -7.19 -1.05 -14.42
CA TRP A 218 -6.03 -0.23 -14.71
C TRP A 218 -6.40 0.81 -15.77
N CYS A 219 -5.81 2.00 -15.70
CA CYS A 219 -5.89 2.95 -16.81
C CYS A 219 -5.20 2.32 -18.03
N ASP A 220 -5.87 2.35 -19.18
CA ASP A 220 -5.24 2.01 -20.44
C ASP A 220 -4.18 3.05 -20.78
N ALA A 221 -2.97 2.61 -21.09
CA ALA A 221 -1.95 3.50 -21.61
C ALA A 221 -2.37 3.92 -23.04
N GLU A 222 -2.66 5.21 -23.25
CA GLU A 222 -3.11 5.75 -24.53
C GLU A 222 -2.17 5.41 -25.70
N ASP A 223 -0.89 5.16 -25.42
CA ASP A 223 0.17 4.85 -26.40
C ASP A 223 0.74 3.43 -26.28
N GLY A 224 0.09 2.52 -25.55
CA GLY A 224 0.61 1.16 -25.31
C GLY A 224 1.86 1.12 -24.44
N GLY A 225 2.21 2.23 -23.79
CA GLY A 225 3.31 2.33 -22.84
C GLY A 225 2.95 1.72 -21.48
N ASP A 226 3.94 1.11 -20.83
CA ASP A 226 3.82 0.56 -19.49
C ASP A 226 3.99 1.72 -18.48
N SER A 227 2.90 2.40 -18.12
CA SER A 227 2.93 3.52 -17.17
C SER A 227 2.92 3.03 -15.73
N ARG A 228 4.04 2.47 -15.29
CA ARG A 228 4.21 2.05 -13.89
C ARG A 228 4.49 3.25 -12.99
N ILE A 229 3.71 3.39 -11.92
CA ILE A 229 3.84 4.55 -10.99
C ILE A 229 5.20 4.55 -10.28
N PHE A 230 5.75 3.37 -10.00
CA PHE A 230 6.95 3.20 -9.15
C PHE A 230 8.14 2.56 -9.87
N GLU A 231 8.20 2.62 -11.21
CA GLU A 231 9.25 1.95 -11.99
C GLU A 231 10.68 2.39 -11.59
N GLU A 232 10.87 3.67 -11.27
CA GLU A 232 12.18 4.20 -10.90
C GLU A 232 12.57 3.96 -9.41
N PHE A 233 11.69 3.33 -8.60
CA PHE A 233 11.96 2.99 -7.21
C PHE A 233 12.67 1.63 -7.03
N THR A 234 12.96 0.94 -8.10
CA THR A 234 13.64 -0.37 -8.13
C THR A 234 15.02 -0.26 -8.71
#